data_ed373650c90a44dec7cb7b295f36d3cc
#
_entry.id   ed373650c90a44dec7cb7b295f36d3cc
#
_cell.length_a   1.000
_cell.length_b   1.000
_cell.length_c   1.000
_cell.angle_alpha   90.00
_cell.angle_beta   90.00
_cell.angle_gamma   90.00
#
_symmetry.space_group_name_H-M   'P 1'
#
loop_
_entity.id
_entity.type
_entity.pdbx_description
1 polymer ?
#
loop_
_entity_poly.entity_id
_entity_poly.type
_entity_poly.pdbx_seq_one_letter_code
_entity_poly.pdbx_strand_id
1 'polypeptide(L)'
;MSRLTSAHADRRRISSTLIAIGSARRCLPLFVSARPGTPLRVLCVMAFDALHQLRCSKPLPVATHRVLAALLDFGACTNAIFDGKEYSRKELELTRQILDDAGLHSIVEAVLRQLSDLEGRRPSPFGDDRRFHDTRSYREAVVRLWLGTLAATVAGNGWPAEGTRAPYGDDVLEILFRIVMQCQIIDDVLDYSRDASAGLPSFLTASASLAEAIERTHQASREYAHHRDLPRSDDVLPLRMALAVASICARLVILVRRWRSGSLKSATSPRTRLRSTAASG
;
A
#
# COMPACT_ATOMS: atom_id res chain seq x y z
N MET A 1 39.35 0.92 -19.01
CA MET A 1 38.62 0.33 -17.88
C MET A 1 37.09 0.60 -17.86
N SER A 2 36.56 1.64 -18.52
CA SER A 2 35.10 2.01 -18.44
C SER A 2 34.12 1.10 -19.19
N ARG A 3 34.54 0.34 -20.20
CA ARG A 3 33.64 -0.54 -20.97
C ARG A 3 33.30 -1.87 -20.28
N LEU A 4 34.17 -2.37 -19.41
CA LEU A 4 33.93 -3.63 -18.66
C LEU A 4 32.94 -3.42 -17.51
N THR A 5 32.91 -2.25 -16.91
CA THR A 5 31.94 -1.89 -15.85
C THR A 5 30.52 -1.74 -16.39
N SER A 6 30.37 -1.17 -17.60
CA SER A 6 29.05 -1.03 -18.26
C SER A 6 28.43 -2.38 -18.61
N ALA A 7 29.20 -3.31 -19.18
CA ALA A 7 28.69 -4.64 -19.55
C ALA A 7 28.27 -5.49 -18.33
N HIS A 8 28.92 -5.29 -17.18
CA HIS A 8 28.54 -5.96 -15.93
C HIS A 8 27.24 -5.39 -15.33
N ALA A 9 27.07 -4.06 -15.38
CA ALA A 9 25.86 -3.39 -14.94
C ALA A 9 24.65 -3.80 -15.82
N ASP A 10 24.83 -3.85 -17.14
CA ASP A 10 23.77 -4.26 -18.07
C ASP A 10 23.36 -5.73 -17.88
N ARG A 11 24.31 -6.64 -17.61
CA ARG A 11 23.98 -8.03 -17.29
C ARG A 11 23.17 -8.17 -15.98
N ARG A 12 23.50 -7.40 -14.95
CA ARG A 12 22.74 -7.41 -13.69
C ARG A 12 21.33 -6.85 -13.87
N ARG A 13 21.14 -5.78 -14.66
CA ARG A 13 19.84 -5.21 -14.98
C ARG A 13 18.94 -6.19 -15.73
N ILE A 14 19.49 -6.87 -16.72
CA ILE A 14 18.77 -7.92 -17.47
C ILE A 14 18.40 -9.07 -16.52
N SER A 15 19.29 -9.47 -15.64
CA SER A 15 19.03 -10.52 -14.65
C SER A 15 17.89 -10.15 -13.70
N SER A 16 17.88 -8.94 -13.14
CA SER A 16 16.81 -8.49 -12.22
C SER A 16 15.45 -8.38 -12.90
N THR A 17 15.42 -7.96 -14.16
CA THR A 17 14.18 -7.91 -14.96
C THR A 17 13.65 -9.33 -15.26
N LEU A 18 14.51 -10.27 -15.63
CA LEU A 18 14.12 -11.66 -15.85
C LEU A 18 13.61 -12.33 -14.58
N ILE A 19 14.21 -12.02 -13.41
CA ILE A 19 13.75 -12.50 -12.11
C ILE A 19 12.33 -11.97 -11.84
N ALA A 20 12.07 -10.69 -12.03
CA ALA A 20 10.75 -10.09 -11.84
C ALA A 20 9.69 -10.73 -12.76
N ILE A 21 10.01 -10.99 -14.04
CA ILE A 21 9.12 -11.66 -14.98
C ILE A 21 8.87 -13.12 -14.53
N GLY A 22 9.90 -13.83 -14.09
CA GLY A 22 9.79 -15.19 -13.56
C GLY A 22 8.91 -15.26 -12.31
N SER A 23 9.03 -14.30 -11.40
CA SER A 23 8.18 -14.16 -10.22
C SER A 23 6.73 -13.88 -10.60
N ALA A 24 6.49 -12.97 -11.54
CA ALA A 24 5.15 -12.69 -12.06
C ALA A 24 4.47 -13.96 -12.57
N ARG A 25 5.18 -14.75 -13.39
CA ARG A 25 4.65 -15.99 -13.96
C ARG A 25 4.31 -17.03 -12.90
N ARG A 26 5.09 -17.15 -11.82
CA ARG A 26 4.82 -18.08 -10.70
C ARG A 26 3.63 -17.63 -9.86
N CYS A 27 3.45 -16.35 -9.68
CA CYS A 27 2.38 -15.79 -8.87
C CYS A 27 1.07 -15.59 -9.64
N LEU A 28 1.09 -15.66 -10.98
CA LEU A 28 -0.09 -15.50 -11.82
C LEU A 28 -1.27 -16.42 -11.44
N PRO A 29 -1.07 -17.70 -11.09
CA PRO A 29 -2.16 -18.57 -10.64
C PRO A 29 -2.87 -18.10 -9.36
N LEU A 30 -2.21 -17.27 -8.54
CA LEU A 30 -2.80 -16.71 -7.32
C LEU A 30 -3.79 -15.57 -7.64
N PHE A 31 -3.79 -15.07 -8.89
CA PHE A 31 -4.68 -13.99 -9.35
C PHE A 31 -6.06 -14.46 -9.81
N VAL A 32 -6.28 -15.75 -9.97
CA VAL A 32 -7.48 -16.28 -10.65
C VAL A 32 -8.76 -16.05 -9.82
N SER A 33 -8.64 -15.71 -8.55
CA SER A 33 -9.79 -15.27 -7.74
C SER A 33 -9.95 -13.75 -7.84
N ALA A 34 -10.84 -13.28 -8.72
CA ALA A 34 -11.12 -11.86 -8.94
C ALA A 34 -11.85 -11.23 -7.74
N ARG A 35 -11.12 -10.84 -6.71
CA ARG A 35 -11.61 -10.08 -5.56
C ARG A 35 -11.09 -8.66 -5.55
N PRO A 36 -11.82 -7.69 -4.99
CA PRO A 36 -11.27 -6.36 -4.78
C PRO A 36 -9.92 -6.43 -4.03
N GLY A 37 -8.93 -5.69 -4.51
CA GLY A 37 -7.58 -5.69 -3.92
C GLY A 37 -6.68 -6.90 -4.27
N THR A 38 -7.16 -7.90 -5.00
CA THR A 38 -6.34 -9.04 -5.46
C THR A 38 -5.06 -8.60 -6.20
N PRO A 39 -5.09 -7.62 -7.13
CA PRO A 39 -3.88 -7.19 -7.82
C PRO A 39 -2.77 -6.70 -6.88
N LEU A 40 -3.12 -5.95 -5.84
CA LEU A 40 -2.16 -5.45 -4.86
C LEU A 40 -1.57 -6.60 -4.01
N ARG A 41 -2.40 -7.53 -3.57
CA ARG A 41 -1.94 -8.68 -2.79
C ARG A 41 -0.97 -9.54 -3.58
N VAL A 42 -1.24 -9.76 -4.83
CA VAL A 42 -0.35 -10.54 -5.69
C VAL A 42 0.93 -9.78 -6.01
N LEU A 43 0.85 -8.48 -6.26
CA LEU A 43 2.05 -7.66 -6.41
C LEU A 43 2.95 -7.79 -5.17
N CYS A 44 2.35 -7.86 -3.98
CA CYS A 44 3.06 -8.06 -2.73
C CYS A 44 3.77 -9.44 -2.69
N VAL A 45 3.07 -10.53 -3.02
CA VAL A 45 3.67 -11.87 -3.10
C VAL A 45 4.79 -11.94 -4.12
N MET A 46 4.59 -11.35 -5.31
CA MET A 46 5.61 -11.26 -6.36
C MET A 46 6.85 -10.50 -5.89
N ALA A 47 6.66 -9.40 -5.17
CA ALA A 47 7.76 -8.61 -4.64
C ALA A 47 8.60 -9.44 -3.66
N PHE A 48 7.98 -10.16 -2.73
CA PHE A 48 8.68 -11.03 -1.79
C PHE A 48 9.38 -12.20 -2.50
N ASP A 49 8.77 -12.82 -3.51
CA ASP A 49 9.40 -13.87 -4.30
C ASP A 49 10.64 -13.34 -5.07
N ALA A 50 10.51 -12.18 -5.71
CA ALA A 50 11.62 -11.54 -6.41
C ALA A 50 12.76 -11.17 -5.45
N LEU A 51 12.45 -10.60 -4.29
CA LEU A 51 13.45 -10.27 -3.28
C LEU A 51 14.15 -11.50 -2.72
N HIS A 52 13.40 -12.54 -2.43
CA HIS A 52 13.99 -13.81 -1.97
C HIS A 52 14.92 -14.39 -3.03
N GLN A 53 14.51 -14.38 -4.30
CA GLN A 53 15.35 -14.87 -5.39
C GLN A 53 16.61 -14.02 -5.58
N LEU A 54 16.55 -12.70 -5.43
CA LEU A 54 17.71 -11.81 -5.51
C LEU A 54 18.71 -12.09 -4.37
N ARG A 55 18.22 -12.37 -3.16
CA ARG A 55 19.07 -12.58 -1.97
C ARG A 55 19.57 -14.02 -1.82
N CYS A 56 18.72 -14.98 -2.11
CA CYS A 56 18.98 -16.41 -1.86
C CYS A 56 19.29 -17.20 -3.15
N SER A 57 19.25 -16.53 -4.34
CA SER A 57 19.43 -17.16 -5.66
C SER A 57 18.44 -18.31 -5.96
N LYS A 58 17.34 -18.36 -5.23
CA LYS A 58 16.30 -19.38 -5.37
C LYS A 58 14.91 -18.71 -5.24
N PRO A 59 13.90 -19.16 -6.02
CA PRO A 59 12.54 -18.70 -5.82
C PRO A 59 11.99 -19.17 -4.48
N LEU A 60 10.98 -18.50 -3.97
CA LEU A 60 10.22 -18.97 -2.81
C LEU A 60 9.55 -20.32 -3.12
N PRO A 61 9.49 -21.25 -2.15
CA PRO A 61 8.68 -22.45 -2.28
C PRO A 61 7.20 -22.13 -2.56
N VAL A 62 6.53 -22.96 -3.34
CA VAL A 62 5.09 -22.78 -3.65
C VAL A 62 4.23 -22.77 -2.38
N ALA A 63 4.60 -23.54 -1.36
CA ALA A 63 3.94 -23.52 -0.07
C ALA A 63 4.01 -22.10 0.56
N THR A 64 5.17 -21.46 0.52
CA THR A 64 5.35 -20.11 1.05
C THR A 64 4.52 -19.08 0.27
N HIS A 65 4.40 -19.21 -1.06
CA HIS A 65 3.48 -18.34 -1.83
C HIS A 65 2.04 -18.46 -1.33
N ARG A 66 1.56 -19.67 -1.04
CA ARG A 66 0.21 -19.91 -0.50
C ARG A 66 0.03 -19.28 0.88
N VAL A 67 1.04 -19.41 1.72
CA VAL A 67 1.04 -18.82 3.07
C VAL A 67 1.03 -17.29 3.00
N LEU A 68 1.86 -16.67 2.15
CA LEU A 68 1.85 -15.22 1.96
C LEU A 68 0.49 -14.72 1.42
N ALA A 69 -0.09 -15.44 0.47
CA ALA A 69 -1.41 -15.12 -0.04
C ALA A 69 -2.48 -15.24 1.06
N ALA A 70 -2.42 -16.30 1.87
CA ALA A 70 -3.35 -16.49 3.00
C ALA A 70 -3.19 -15.38 4.06
N LEU A 71 -1.96 -14.95 4.38
CA LEU A 71 -1.72 -13.82 5.29
C LEU A 71 -2.35 -12.53 4.77
N LEU A 72 -2.21 -12.25 3.48
CA LEU A 72 -2.77 -11.04 2.87
C LEU A 72 -4.31 -11.10 2.80
N ASP A 73 -4.89 -12.27 2.52
CA ASP A 73 -6.32 -12.48 2.52
C ASP A 73 -6.89 -12.41 3.94
N PHE A 74 -6.19 -12.98 4.92
CA PHE A 74 -6.51 -12.86 6.34
C PHE A 74 -6.51 -11.41 6.79
N GLY A 75 -5.48 -10.65 6.41
CA GLY A 75 -5.40 -9.22 6.69
C GLY A 75 -6.56 -8.43 6.08
N ALA A 76 -6.94 -8.73 4.84
CA ALA A 76 -8.08 -8.09 4.18
C ALA A 76 -9.40 -8.40 4.89
N CYS A 77 -9.63 -9.66 5.30
CA CYS A 77 -10.82 -10.06 6.07
C CYS A 77 -10.84 -9.36 7.44
N THR A 78 -9.72 -9.33 8.13
CA THR A 78 -9.60 -8.69 9.45
C THR A 78 -9.87 -7.18 9.36
N ASN A 79 -9.30 -6.51 8.35
CA ASN A 79 -9.58 -5.10 8.12
C ASN A 79 -11.08 -4.83 7.82
N ALA A 80 -11.73 -5.71 7.04
CA ALA A 80 -13.15 -5.60 6.78
C ALA A 80 -14.00 -5.74 8.07
N ILE A 81 -13.59 -6.63 9.00
CA ILE A 81 -14.23 -6.78 10.31
C ILE A 81 -14.13 -5.48 11.13
N PHE A 82 -12.93 -4.89 11.24
CA PHE A 82 -12.72 -3.64 11.98
C PHE A 82 -13.44 -2.45 11.34
N ASP A 83 -13.60 -2.45 10.02
CA ASP A 83 -14.34 -1.43 9.27
C ASP A 83 -15.87 -1.64 9.30
N GLY A 84 -16.38 -2.71 9.92
CA GLY A 84 -17.79 -3.07 9.90
C GLY A 84 -18.31 -3.41 8.49
N LYS A 85 -17.41 -3.81 7.58
CA LYS A 85 -17.74 -4.21 6.20
C LYS A 85 -18.11 -5.69 6.11
N GLU A 86 -18.81 -6.06 5.04
CA GLU A 86 -19.06 -7.47 4.74
C GLU A 86 -17.77 -8.24 4.47
N TYR A 87 -17.66 -9.43 5.02
CA TYR A 87 -16.57 -10.36 4.80
C TYR A 87 -17.07 -11.81 4.68
N SER A 88 -16.31 -12.66 4.02
CA SER A 88 -16.62 -14.07 3.89
C SER A 88 -16.06 -14.86 5.08
N ARG A 89 -16.95 -15.33 5.98
CA ARG A 89 -16.56 -16.18 7.10
C ARG A 89 -15.81 -17.45 6.63
N LYS A 90 -16.32 -18.09 5.56
CA LYS A 90 -15.67 -19.27 4.98
C LYS A 90 -14.24 -18.99 4.53
N GLU A 91 -13.98 -17.82 3.99
CA GLU A 91 -12.63 -17.42 3.56
C GLU A 91 -11.72 -17.14 4.73
N LEU A 92 -12.22 -16.47 5.75
CA LEU A 92 -11.47 -16.23 6.98
C LEU A 92 -11.07 -17.57 7.64
N GLU A 93 -11.97 -18.52 7.73
CA GLU A 93 -11.72 -19.86 8.28
C GLU A 93 -10.69 -20.62 7.44
N LEU A 94 -10.84 -20.60 6.09
CA LEU A 94 -9.89 -21.26 5.19
C LEU A 94 -8.49 -20.65 5.28
N THR A 95 -8.39 -19.33 5.29
CA THR A 95 -7.08 -18.65 5.42
C THR A 95 -6.45 -18.95 6.77
N ARG A 96 -7.22 -18.95 7.85
CA ARG A 96 -6.76 -19.31 9.19
C ARG A 96 -6.24 -20.74 9.23
N GLN A 97 -6.95 -21.70 8.65
CA GLN A 97 -6.49 -23.10 8.58
C GLN A 97 -5.16 -23.21 7.83
N ILE A 98 -4.99 -22.54 6.69
CA ILE A 98 -3.72 -22.54 5.93
C ILE A 98 -2.57 -22.00 6.80
N LEU A 99 -2.83 -20.96 7.61
CA LEU A 99 -1.84 -20.35 8.48
C LEU A 99 -1.50 -21.25 9.68
N ASP A 100 -2.49 -21.92 10.25
CA ASP A 100 -2.31 -22.87 11.36
C ASP A 100 -1.55 -24.11 10.88
N ASP A 101 -1.87 -24.66 9.70
CA ASP A 101 -1.17 -25.80 9.07
C ASP A 101 0.31 -25.43 8.75
N ALA A 102 0.58 -24.15 8.50
CA ALA A 102 1.95 -23.64 8.30
C ALA A 102 2.69 -23.35 9.63
N GLY A 103 2.07 -23.60 10.79
CA GLY A 103 2.67 -23.35 12.11
C GLY A 103 2.75 -21.86 12.48
N LEU A 104 1.94 -20.99 11.86
CA LEU A 104 1.97 -19.53 12.08
C LEU A 104 0.96 -19.04 13.12
N HIS A 105 0.31 -19.93 13.84
CA HIS A 105 -0.72 -19.59 14.83
C HIS A 105 -0.28 -18.47 15.81
N SER A 106 0.89 -18.63 16.42
CA SER A 106 1.42 -17.64 17.37
C SER A 106 1.72 -16.27 16.73
N ILE A 107 2.18 -16.27 15.47
CA ILE A 107 2.43 -15.04 14.70
C ILE A 107 1.10 -14.34 14.41
N VAL A 108 0.10 -15.08 13.95
CA VAL A 108 -1.25 -14.56 13.66
C VAL A 108 -1.88 -13.95 14.90
N GLU A 109 -1.80 -14.64 16.05
CA GLU A 109 -2.32 -14.10 17.31
C GLU A 109 -1.59 -12.83 17.77
N ALA A 110 -0.26 -12.80 17.60
CA ALA A 110 0.54 -11.61 17.92
C ALA A 110 0.16 -10.42 17.03
N VAL A 111 -0.05 -10.66 15.73
CA VAL A 111 -0.49 -9.65 14.78
C VAL A 111 -1.88 -9.15 15.12
N LEU A 112 -2.83 -10.05 15.42
CA LEU A 112 -4.20 -9.66 15.79
C LEU A 112 -4.22 -8.79 17.05
N ARG A 113 -3.42 -9.12 18.07
CA ARG A 113 -3.30 -8.28 19.27
C ARG A 113 -2.77 -6.90 18.95
N GLN A 114 -1.67 -6.81 18.19
CA GLN A 114 -1.09 -5.52 17.80
C GLN A 114 -2.03 -4.71 16.92
N LEU A 115 -2.73 -5.36 16.00
CA LEU A 115 -3.73 -4.70 15.16
C LEU A 115 -4.91 -4.21 15.98
N SER A 116 -5.42 -5.00 16.95
CA SER A 116 -6.47 -4.58 17.87
C SER A 116 -6.06 -3.36 18.70
N ASP A 117 -4.80 -3.31 19.15
CA ASP A 117 -4.27 -2.16 19.88
C ASP A 117 -4.15 -0.91 18.99
N LEU A 118 -3.83 -1.08 17.71
CA LEU A 118 -3.81 0.01 16.73
C LEU A 118 -5.22 0.50 16.44
N GLU A 119 -6.17 -0.42 16.24
CA GLU A 119 -7.59 -0.10 16.02
C GLU A 119 -8.23 0.60 17.22
N GLY A 120 -7.87 0.20 18.45
CA GLY A 120 -8.31 0.89 19.66
C GLY A 120 -7.84 2.35 19.77
N ARG A 121 -6.80 2.72 19.00
CA ARG A 121 -6.24 4.08 18.90
C ARG A 121 -6.50 4.71 17.54
N ARG A 122 -7.38 4.12 16.74
CA ARG A 122 -7.76 4.60 15.41
C ARG A 122 -8.26 6.04 15.47
N PRO A 123 -7.71 6.97 14.68
CA PRO A 123 -8.17 8.35 14.66
C PRO A 123 -9.62 8.45 14.17
N SER A 124 -10.39 9.38 14.74
CA SER A 124 -11.71 9.71 14.19
C SER A 124 -11.55 10.44 12.87
N PRO A 125 -12.45 10.25 11.89
CA PRO A 125 -12.49 11.08 10.69
C PRO A 125 -12.94 12.50 11.06
N PHE A 126 -12.61 13.45 10.20
CA PHE A 126 -12.98 14.86 10.32
C PHE A 126 -12.52 15.52 11.64
N GLY A 127 -11.54 16.39 11.57
CA GLY A 127 -10.97 17.05 12.72
C GLY A 127 -9.95 18.13 12.36
N ASP A 128 -9.20 18.55 13.35
CA ASP A 128 -8.17 19.57 13.27
C ASP A 128 -6.91 19.13 12.51
N ASP A 129 -5.92 20.01 12.45
CA ASP A 129 -4.65 19.79 11.74
C ASP A 129 -3.86 18.56 12.19
N ARG A 130 -4.02 18.11 13.45
CA ARG A 130 -3.32 16.94 13.99
C ARG A 130 -3.86 15.64 13.40
N ARG A 131 -5.13 15.61 13.00
CA ARG A 131 -5.80 14.41 12.48
C ARG A 131 -5.15 13.82 11.24
N PHE A 132 -4.65 14.67 10.34
CA PHE A 132 -3.94 14.16 9.18
C PHE A 132 -2.66 13.42 9.58
N HIS A 133 -1.90 13.97 10.51
CA HIS A 133 -0.70 13.33 11.02
C HIS A 133 -1.02 12.03 11.75
N ASP A 134 -2.03 12.02 12.61
CA ASP A 134 -2.45 10.84 13.36
C ASP A 134 -2.97 9.74 12.42
N THR A 135 -3.78 10.08 11.41
CA THR A 135 -4.26 9.13 10.39
C THR A 135 -3.10 8.56 9.58
N ARG A 136 -2.16 9.41 9.17
CA ARG A 136 -0.96 8.96 8.47
C ARG A 136 -0.14 8.00 9.34
N SER A 137 0.14 8.34 10.58
CA SER A 137 0.89 7.51 11.52
C SER A 137 0.20 6.17 11.77
N TYR A 138 -1.12 6.17 11.92
CA TYR A 138 -1.92 4.96 12.03
C TYR A 138 -1.80 4.08 10.79
N ARG A 139 -1.99 4.63 9.58
CA ARG A 139 -1.84 3.89 8.30
C ARG A 139 -0.43 3.32 8.15
N GLU A 140 0.59 4.12 8.46
CA GLU A 140 1.98 3.66 8.44
C GLU A 140 2.21 2.50 9.39
N ALA A 141 1.69 2.57 10.62
CA ALA A 141 1.83 1.50 11.61
C ALA A 141 1.18 0.20 11.16
N VAL A 142 -0.04 0.25 10.60
CA VAL A 142 -0.74 -0.92 10.05
C VAL A 142 0.04 -1.54 8.88
N VAL A 143 0.51 -0.73 7.94
CA VAL A 143 1.31 -1.23 6.81
C VAL A 143 2.62 -1.86 7.27
N ARG A 144 3.32 -1.23 8.23
CA ARG A 144 4.56 -1.78 8.79
C ARG A 144 4.33 -3.10 9.54
N LEU A 145 3.24 -3.21 10.28
CA LEU A 145 2.86 -4.47 10.95
C LEU A 145 2.71 -5.61 9.94
N TRP A 146 1.95 -5.39 8.86
CA TRP A 146 1.74 -6.43 7.85
C TRP A 146 3.01 -6.75 7.06
N LEU A 147 3.79 -5.76 6.64
CA LEU A 147 5.06 -6.01 5.95
C LEU A 147 6.07 -6.75 6.83
N GLY A 148 6.15 -6.39 8.11
CA GLY A 148 6.99 -7.10 9.08
C GLY A 148 6.57 -8.56 9.25
N THR A 149 5.26 -8.83 9.29
CA THR A 149 4.73 -10.20 9.38
C THR A 149 5.06 -11.01 8.14
N LEU A 150 4.88 -10.44 6.94
CA LEU A 150 5.24 -11.10 5.69
C LEU A 150 6.75 -11.39 5.62
N ALA A 151 7.59 -10.42 6.02
CA ALA A 151 9.03 -10.58 6.05
C ALA A 151 9.46 -11.68 7.04
N ALA A 152 8.88 -11.72 8.24
CA ALA A 152 9.14 -12.75 9.24
C ALA A 152 8.75 -14.15 8.74
N THR A 153 7.63 -14.27 8.01
CA THR A 153 7.19 -15.53 7.39
C THR A 153 8.18 -16.02 6.33
N VAL A 154 8.72 -15.12 5.52
CA VAL A 154 9.72 -15.45 4.51
C VAL A 154 11.08 -15.78 5.13
N ALA A 155 11.43 -15.19 6.28
CA ALA A 155 12.69 -15.44 6.98
C ALA A 155 12.90 -16.92 7.30
N GLY A 156 11.83 -17.66 7.61
CA GLY A 156 11.88 -19.11 7.83
C GLY A 156 12.37 -19.91 6.61
N ASN A 157 12.40 -19.32 5.42
CA ASN A 157 12.89 -19.93 4.17
C ASN A 157 14.30 -19.46 3.76
N GLY A 158 15.10 -18.95 4.71
CA GLY A 158 16.48 -18.52 4.45
C GLY A 158 16.64 -17.02 4.15
N TRP A 159 15.60 -16.23 4.35
CA TRP A 159 15.74 -14.77 4.35
C TRP A 159 16.64 -14.37 5.52
N PRO A 160 17.63 -13.45 5.34
CA PRO A 160 18.52 -13.04 6.41
C PRO A 160 17.74 -12.55 7.63
N ALA A 161 18.10 -13.06 8.82
CA ALA A 161 17.42 -12.75 10.08
C ALA A 161 17.43 -11.24 10.46
N GLU A 162 18.30 -10.47 9.86
CA GLU A 162 18.36 -9.01 10.01
C GLU A 162 17.07 -8.31 9.54
N GLY A 163 16.30 -8.94 8.65
CA GLY A 163 14.99 -8.45 8.21
C GLY A 163 13.84 -8.69 9.20
N THR A 164 14.07 -9.43 10.28
CA THR A 164 13.02 -9.71 11.30
C THR A 164 12.82 -8.58 12.30
N ARG A 165 13.73 -7.66 12.41
CA ARG A 165 13.46 -6.37 13.03
C ARG A 165 12.61 -5.56 12.06
N ALA A 166 11.47 -5.06 12.55
CA ALA A 166 10.57 -4.17 11.84
C ALA A 166 11.20 -3.49 10.62
N PRO A 167 10.49 -3.20 9.52
CA PRO A 167 11.04 -2.72 8.25
C PRO A 167 11.96 -1.47 8.32
N TYR A 168 12.22 -0.99 9.52
CA TYR A 168 13.04 0.18 9.83
C TYR A 168 14.55 0.05 9.57
N GLY A 169 15.06 -1.15 9.30
CA GLY A 169 16.49 -1.38 9.07
C GLY A 169 16.83 -2.06 7.74
N ASP A 170 15.82 -2.37 6.92
CA ASP A 170 16.00 -2.98 5.61
C ASP A 170 15.52 -2.01 4.52
N ASP A 171 16.47 -1.44 3.80
CA ASP A 171 16.20 -0.46 2.73
C ASP A 171 15.23 -0.98 1.66
N VAL A 172 15.19 -2.27 1.45
CA VAL A 172 14.31 -2.92 0.48
C VAL A 172 12.88 -2.98 1.01
N LEU A 173 12.70 -3.31 2.28
CA LEU A 173 11.39 -3.25 2.92
C LEU A 173 10.88 -1.80 3.02
N GLU A 174 11.76 -0.83 3.14
CA GLU A 174 11.39 0.58 3.05
C GLU A 174 10.85 0.96 1.66
N ILE A 175 11.43 0.44 0.57
CA ILE A 175 10.88 0.65 -0.78
C ILE A 175 9.48 0.02 -0.89
N LEU A 176 9.31 -1.21 -0.40
CA LEU A 176 8.00 -1.87 -0.38
C LEU A 176 6.98 -1.09 0.46
N PHE A 177 7.37 -0.62 1.63
CA PHE A 177 6.53 0.22 2.47
C PHE A 177 6.04 1.45 1.70
N ARG A 178 6.92 2.16 1.03
CA ARG A 178 6.56 3.34 0.24
C ARG A 178 5.63 3.02 -0.94
N ILE A 179 5.83 1.86 -1.60
CA ILE A 179 4.91 1.39 -2.65
C ILE A 179 3.51 1.17 -2.07
N VAL A 180 3.42 0.45 -0.94
CA VAL A 180 2.13 0.15 -0.30
C VAL A 180 1.45 1.44 0.18
N MET A 181 2.20 2.41 0.72
CA MET A 181 1.64 3.71 1.12
C MET A 181 1.10 4.50 -0.09
N GLN A 182 1.76 4.46 -1.25
CA GLN A 182 1.22 5.05 -2.48
C GLN A 182 -0.08 4.36 -2.93
N CYS A 183 -0.15 3.04 -2.81
CA CYS A 183 -1.37 2.28 -3.10
C CYS A 183 -2.50 2.63 -2.11
N GLN A 184 -2.21 2.79 -0.81
CA GLN A 184 -3.18 3.24 0.18
C GLN A 184 -3.72 4.64 -0.15
N ILE A 185 -2.86 5.57 -0.58
CA ILE A 185 -3.29 6.90 -1.03
C ILE A 185 -4.22 6.80 -2.24
N ILE A 186 -3.91 5.93 -3.22
CA ILE A 186 -4.78 5.73 -4.39
C ILE A 186 -6.16 5.22 -3.95
N ASP A 187 -6.19 4.22 -3.07
CA ASP A 187 -7.41 3.62 -2.55
C ASP A 187 -8.26 4.65 -1.79
N ASP A 188 -7.67 5.36 -0.84
CA ASP A 188 -8.34 6.40 -0.06
C ASP A 188 -8.90 7.54 -0.94
N VAL A 189 -8.22 7.90 -2.04
CA VAL A 189 -8.70 8.93 -2.98
C VAL A 189 -9.88 8.43 -3.81
N LEU A 190 -9.84 7.17 -4.25
CA LEU A 190 -10.90 6.55 -5.05
C LEU A 190 -12.14 6.30 -4.18
N ASP A 191 -11.94 5.85 -2.95
CA ASP A 191 -12.99 5.45 -2.02
C ASP A 191 -13.51 6.58 -1.13
N TYR A 192 -13.03 7.82 -1.29
CA TYR A 192 -13.37 8.95 -0.42
C TYR A 192 -14.87 9.07 -0.09
N SER A 193 -15.75 8.93 -1.08
CA SER A 193 -17.19 9.10 -0.84
C SER A 193 -17.75 8.01 0.07
N ARG A 194 -17.23 6.80 -0.06
CA ARG A 194 -17.59 5.64 0.79
C ARG A 194 -17.03 5.82 2.20
N ASP A 195 -15.76 6.16 2.32
CA ASP A 195 -15.10 6.37 3.61
C ASP A 195 -15.73 7.53 4.39
N ALA A 196 -16.02 8.63 3.71
CA ALA A 196 -16.69 9.78 4.32
C ALA A 196 -18.09 9.43 4.82
N SER A 197 -18.87 8.67 4.06
CA SER A 197 -20.21 8.24 4.46
C SER A 197 -20.20 7.20 5.59
N ALA A 198 -19.18 6.35 5.63
CA ALA A 198 -19.00 5.32 6.65
C ALA A 198 -18.27 5.84 7.91
N GLY A 199 -17.81 7.10 7.92
CA GLY A 199 -17.06 7.66 9.04
C GLY A 199 -15.69 6.98 9.23
N LEU A 200 -15.05 6.52 8.15
CA LEU A 200 -13.76 5.86 8.21
C LEU A 200 -12.60 6.86 8.06
N PRO A 201 -11.53 6.73 8.86
CA PRO A 201 -10.35 7.57 8.71
C PRO A 201 -9.59 7.19 7.44
N SER A 202 -9.37 8.15 6.56
CA SER A 202 -8.57 8.03 5.35
C SER A 202 -7.77 9.31 5.13
N PHE A 203 -6.81 9.29 4.22
CA PHE A 203 -6.04 10.50 3.88
C PHE A 203 -6.93 11.68 3.49
N LEU A 204 -8.10 11.42 2.87
CA LEU A 204 -9.01 12.47 2.45
C LEU A 204 -10.09 12.84 3.49
N THR A 205 -10.32 12.01 4.50
CA THR A 205 -11.26 12.34 5.60
C THR A 205 -10.55 12.95 6.82
N ALA A 206 -9.23 13.04 6.81
CA ALA A 206 -8.40 13.41 7.94
C ALA A 206 -8.15 14.93 8.10
N SER A 207 -8.93 15.78 7.46
CA SER A 207 -8.77 17.24 7.54
C SER A 207 -10.13 17.94 7.62
N ALA A 208 -10.15 19.19 8.05
CA ALA A 208 -11.36 19.99 8.17
C ALA A 208 -12.05 20.26 6.82
N SER A 209 -11.31 20.23 5.72
CA SER A 209 -11.85 20.39 4.37
C SER A 209 -11.23 19.43 3.38
N LEU A 210 -12.00 19.03 2.36
CA LEU A 210 -11.50 18.18 1.28
C LEU A 210 -10.34 18.82 0.51
N ALA A 211 -10.36 20.13 0.33
CA ALA A 211 -9.30 20.85 -0.39
C ALA A 211 -7.97 20.76 0.35
N GLU A 212 -7.99 20.92 1.66
CA GLU A 212 -6.83 20.77 2.52
C GLU A 212 -6.34 19.31 2.58
N ALA A 213 -7.26 18.36 2.73
CA ALA A 213 -6.95 16.94 2.70
C ALA A 213 -6.23 16.54 1.41
N ILE A 214 -6.71 17.03 0.24
CA ILE A 214 -6.08 16.79 -1.06
C ILE A 214 -4.65 17.33 -1.08
N GLU A 215 -4.41 18.55 -0.59
CA GLU A 215 -3.08 19.16 -0.61
C GLU A 215 -2.10 18.39 0.32
N ARG A 216 -2.52 18.06 1.54
CA ARG A 216 -1.73 17.28 2.49
C ARG A 216 -1.45 15.87 1.96
N THR A 217 -2.43 15.22 1.31
CA THR A 217 -2.26 13.91 0.67
C THR A 217 -1.27 13.99 -0.49
N HIS A 218 -1.32 15.07 -1.28
CA HIS A 218 -0.34 15.30 -2.33
C HIS A 218 1.08 15.47 -1.78
N GLN A 219 1.23 16.20 -0.68
CA GLN A 219 2.52 16.33 -0.01
C GLN A 219 3.02 14.98 0.51
N ALA A 220 2.19 14.20 1.22
CA ALA A 220 2.55 12.86 1.71
C ALA A 220 2.97 11.93 0.56
N SER A 221 2.22 11.94 -0.57
CA SER A 221 2.59 11.18 -1.76
C SER A 221 3.97 11.57 -2.31
N ARG A 222 4.32 12.86 -2.28
CA ARG A 222 5.67 13.32 -2.69
C ARG A 222 6.76 12.83 -1.74
N GLU A 223 6.50 12.81 -0.45
CA GLU A 223 7.45 12.31 0.56
C GLU A 223 7.72 10.81 0.37
N TYR A 224 6.67 9.98 0.19
CA TYR A 224 6.85 8.55 -0.11
C TYR A 224 7.52 8.31 -1.48
N ALA A 225 7.35 9.20 -2.45
CA ALA A 225 8.01 9.10 -3.75
C ALA A 225 9.49 9.51 -3.72
N HIS A 226 10.00 10.04 -2.60
CA HIS A 226 11.36 10.55 -2.53
C HIS A 226 12.39 9.42 -2.63
N HIS A 227 13.36 9.55 -3.55
CA HIS A 227 14.29 8.47 -3.88
C HIS A 227 15.72 8.70 -3.37
N ARG A 228 16.01 9.86 -2.75
CA ARG A 228 17.41 10.23 -2.43
C ARG A 228 18.07 9.29 -1.44
N ASP A 229 17.26 8.78 -0.49
CA ASP A 229 17.74 7.94 0.61
C ASP A 229 17.60 6.43 0.32
N LEU A 230 17.11 6.07 -0.87
CA LEU A 230 16.92 4.67 -1.24
C LEU A 230 18.18 4.08 -1.89
N PRO A 231 18.45 2.78 -1.67
CA PRO A 231 19.59 2.11 -2.27
C PRO A 231 19.54 2.23 -3.79
N ARG A 232 20.68 2.48 -4.38
CA ARG A 232 20.85 2.63 -5.83
C ARG A 232 21.38 1.36 -6.51
N SER A 233 21.46 0.25 -5.79
CA SER A 233 21.90 -1.01 -6.37
C SER A 233 20.96 -1.46 -7.49
N ASP A 234 21.51 -2.11 -8.51
CA ASP A 234 20.74 -2.64 -9.64
C ASP A 234 19.75 -3.73 -9.21
N ASP A 235 20.00 -4.37 -8.06
CA ASP A 235 19.15 -5.43 -7.50
C ASP A 235 17.77 -4.95 -7.09
N VAL A 236 17.64 -3.68 -6.69
CA VAL A 236 16.36 -3.07 -6.30
C VAL A 236 15.70 -2.26 -7.42
N LEU A 237 16.29 -2.27 -8.64
CA LEU A 237 15.75 -1.54 -9.79
C LEU A 237 14.25 -1.83 -10.07
N PRO A 238 13.78 -3.10 -10.08
CA PRO A 238 12.36 -3.39 -10.32
C PRO A 238 11.44 -2.75 -9.28
N LEU A 239 11.83 -2.75 -8.00
CA LEU A 239 11.05 -2.13 -6.94
C LEU A 239 11.04 -0.60 -7.05
N ARG A 240 12.17 0.00 -7.41
CA ARG A 240 12.25 1.44 -7.66
C ARG A 240 11.36 1.86 -8.84
N MET A 241 11.30 1.05 -9.89
CA MET A 241 10.38 1.27 -11.01
C MET A 241 8.92 1.15 -10.55
N ALA A 242 8.60 0.13 -9.76
CA ALA A 242 7.27 -0.05 -9.19
C ALA A 242 6.86 1.15 -8.31
N LEU A 243 7.78 1.65 -7.47
CA LEU A 243 7.55 2.86 -6.68
C LEU A 243 7.32 4.09 -7.55
N ALA A 244 8.10 4.26 -8.62
CA ALA A 244 7.91 5.37 -9.55
C ALA A 244 6.53 5.31 -10.21
N VAL A 245 6.12 4.13 -10.69
CA VAL A 245 4.79 3.93 -11.31
C VAL A 245 3.68 4.20 -10.28
N ALA A 246 3.74 3.61 -9.08
CA ALA A 246 2.76 3.84 -8.03
C ALA A 246 2.66 5.34 -7.66
N SER A 247 3.80 6.04 -7.59
CA SER A 247 3.84 7.48 -7.31
C SER A 247 3.22 8.32 -8.42
N ILE A 248 3.42 7.95 -9.69
CA ILE A 248 2.76 8.61 -10.82
C ILE A 248 1.25 8.39 -10.75
N CYS A 249 0.80 7.15 -10.53
CA CYS A 249 -0.61 6.82 -10.39
C CYS A 249 -1.27 7.59 -9.24
N ALA A 250 -0.64 7.63 -8.06
CA ALA A 250 -1.14 8.38 -6.92
C ALA A 250 -1.31 9.88 -7.24
N ARG A 251 -0.30 10.49 -7.86
CA ARG A 251 -0.39 11.91 -8.30
C ARG A 251 -1.51 12.15 -9.29
N LEU A 252 -1.68 11.28 -10.28
CA LEU A 252 -2.74 11.41 -11.29
C LEU A 252 -4.12 11.32 -10.64
N VAL A 253 -4.35 10.35 -9.75
CA VAL A 253 -5.63 10.19 -9.05
C VAL A 253 -5.93 11.40 -8.15
N ILE A 254 -4.94 11.92 -7.43
CA ILE A 254 -5.06 13.15 -6.62
C ILE A 254 -5.40 14.35 -7.50
N LEU A 255 -4.73 14.52 -8.65
CA LEU A 255 -5.01 15.63 -9.59
C LEU A 255 -6.42 15.56 -10.16
N VAL A 256 -6.87 14.37 -10.57
CA VAL A 256 -8.25 14.18 -11.06
C VAL A 256 -9.25 14.51 -9.95
N ARG A 257 -8.99 14.11 -8.71
CA ARG A 257 -9.85 14.44 -7.56
C ARG A 257 -9.90 15.95 -7.32
N ARG A 258 -8.74 16.61 -7.35
CA ARG A 258 -8.63 18.08 -7.20
C ARG A 258 -9.44 18.81 -8.27
N TRP A 259 -9.31 18.38 -9.53
CA TRP A 259 -10.04 18.96 -10.64
C TRP A 259 -11.57 18.82 -10.45
N ARG A 260 -12.05 17.63 -10.11
CA ARG A 260 -13.47 17.39 -9.85
C ARG A 260 -14.02 18.24 -8.70
N SER A 261 -13.26 18.39 -7.62
CA SER A 261 -13.67 19.22 -6.48
C SER A 261 -13.68 20.72 -6.80
N GLY A 262 -12.80 21.20 -7.67
CA GLY A 262 -12.78 22.59 -8.16
C GLY A 262 -13.94 22.91 -9.10
N SER A 263 -14.30 21.99 -9.99
CA SER A 263 -15.44 22.16 -10.91
C SER A 263 -16.78 22.29 -10.20
N LEU A 264 -16.98 21.59 -9.08
CA LEU A 264 -18.20 21.69 -8.28
C LEU A 264 -18.36 23.08 -7.64
N LYS A 265 -17.28 23.73 -7.20
CA LYS A 265 -17.34 25.11 -6.65
C LYS A 265 -17.71 26.15 -7.71
N SER A 266 -17.30 25.94 -8.95
CA SER A 266 -17.64 26.86 -10.06
C SER A 266 -19.12 26.77 -10.48
N ALA A 267 -19.71 25.57 -10.37
CA ALA A 267 -21.11 25.34 -10.75
C ALA A 267 -22.13 25.84 -9.71
N THR A 268 -21.72 25.98 -8.44
CA THR A 268 -22.59 26.39 -7.32
C THR A 268 -22.56 27.90 -7.02
N SER A 269 -21.77 28.71 -7.76
CA SER A 269 -21.81 30.17 -7.62
C SER A 269 -23.05 30.71 -8.33
N PRO A 270 -24.11 31.15 -7.60
CA PRO A 270 -25.24 31.79 -8.24
C PRO A 270 -24.75 33.09 -8.85
N ARG A 271 -24.78 33.20 -10.19
CA ARG A 271 -24.72 34.51 -10.87
C ARG A 271 -25.88 35.35 -10.39
N THR A 272 -25.66 36.12 -9.35
CA THR A 272 -26.57 37.23 -8.97
C THR A 272 -26.50 38.24 -10.10
N ARG A 273 -27.36 38.06 -11.12
CA ARG A 273 -27.67 39.12 -12.07
C ARG A 273 -28.44 40.19 -11.29
N LEU A 274 -27.70 41.15 -10.78
CA LEU A 274 -28.30 42.48 -10.44
C LEU A 274 -28.86 43.05 -11.75
N ARG A 275 -30.17 42.83 -11.96
CA ARG A 275 -30.96 43.66 -12.89
C ARG A 275 -31.09 45.00 -12.22
N SER A 276 -30.26 45.95 -12.62
CA SER A 276 -30.51 47.36 -12.46
C SER A 276 -31.75 47.72 -13.30
N THR A 277 -32.92 47.73 -12.68
CA THR A 277 -34.08 48.43 -13.21
C THR A 277 -33.92 49.90 -12.84
N ALA A 278 -33.36 50.69 -13.76
CA ALA A 278 -33.55 52.13 -13.77
C ALA A 278 -35.03 52.40 -14.06
N ALA A 279 -35.77 52.79 -13.06
CA ALA A 279 -37.09 53.40 -13.22
C ALA A 279 -36.86 54.88 -13.38
N SER A 280 -37.03 55.35 -14.59
CA SER A 280 -37.35 56.75 -14.89
C SER A 280 -38.79 57.00 -14.50
N GLY A 281 -39.04 58.09 -13.75
CA GLY A 281 -40.31 58.66 -13.38
C GLY A 281 -40.06 59.89 -12.55
#